data_69777ace3ae7c87a851f0f111759b716
#
_entry.id   69777ace3ae7c87a851f0f111759b716
#
_cell.length_a   1.000
_cell.length_b   1.000
_cell.length_c   1.000
_cell.angle_alpha   90.00
_cell.angle_beta   90.00
_cell.angle_gamma   90.00
#
_symmetry.space_group_name_H-M   'P 1'
#
loop_
_entity.id
_entity.type
_entity.pdbx_description
1 polymer ?
#
loop_
_entity_poly.entity_id
_entity_poly.type
_entity_poly.pdbx_seq_one_letter_code
_entity_poly.pdbx_strand_id
1 'polypeptide(L)'
;SVNDSFYAMPVGMDTDVIFYRSDKIHNVPETWDGIINLCRNSDFGLPIKLGLTTSDIQDMMYNIIEIKEAMGISYAETLNLYKEFIEEYKDIENYTDTIAAFKIGSAAMLMGNSSLWKKLNGDTSAVKGNIMVASLPNKNQFVRSYALAINSNSKNQEAAIRFLDFMNGKEQQRRLSRDTSLIPIIRELYDDEMILDANPHVKGIKQSVQNSSSFATVSINGENLKKLEEALIKFFNNEETSMNTGKIFEDLMQ
;
A
#
# COMPACT_ATOMS: atom_id res chain seq x y z
N SER A 1 6.36 2.93 -20.74
CA SER A 1 6.50 2.54 -22.16
C SER A 1 7.41 1.32 -22.26
N VAL A 2 7.18 0.47 -23.25
CA VAL A 2 8.06 -0.64 -23.61
C VAL A 2 8.47 -0.38 -25.03
N ASN A 3 9.79 -0.32 -25.29
CA ASN A 3 10.34 0.02 -26.63
C ASN A 3 9.72 1.31 -27.22
N ASP A 4 9.62 2.36 -26.41
CA ASP A 4 9.03 3.66 -26.75
C ASP A 4 7.56 3.64 -27.22
N SER A 5 6.86 2.56 -26.94
CA SER A 5 5.44 2.41 -27.25
C SER A 5 4.62 2.32 -25.95
N PHE A 6 3.40 2.91 -25.98
CA PHE A 6 2.44 2.82 -24.89
C PHE A 6 1.44 1.70 -25.19
N TYR A 7 1.41 0.68 -24.33
CA TYR A 7 0.51 -0.46 -24.45
C TYR A 7 -0.68 -0.39 -23.51
N ALA A 8 -0.63 0.49 -22.52
CA ALA A 8 -1.69 0.69 -21.55
C ALA A 8 -1.74 2.16 -21.12
N MET A 9 -2.92 2.63 -20.76
CA MET A 9 -3.16 3.99 -20.30
C MET A 9 -3.50 3.95 -18.82
N PRO A 10 -2.74 4.66 -17.95
CA PRO A 10 -3.04 4.71 -16.52
C PRO A 10 -4.39 5.37 -16.28
N VAL A 11 -5.14 4.87 -15.31
CA VAL A 11 -6.46 5.40 -14.94
C VAL A 11 -6.56 5.79 -13.47
N GLY A 12 -5.62 5.38 -12.64
CA GLY A 12 -5.55 5.73 -11.24
C GLY A 12 -4.26 5.20 -10.62
N MET A 13 -3.91 5.73 -9.47
CA MET A 13 -2.73 5.31 -8.71
C MET A 13 -3.09 4.98 -7.27
N ASP A 14 -2.24 4.21 -6.64
CA ASP A 14 -2.31 3.88 -5.22
C ASP A 14 -0.90 3.82 -4.63
N THR A 15 -0.80 4.03 -3.32
CA THR A 15 0.48 3.94 -2.60
C THR A 15 0.22 3.46 -1.18
N ASP A 16 1.21 2.86 -0.56
CA ASP A 16 1.08 2.46 0.83
C ASP A 16 1.21 3.67 1.75
N VAL A 17 0.40 3.66 2.80
CA VAL A 17 0.32 4.71 3.81
C VAL A 17 0.14 4.08 5.18
N ILE A 18 0.32 4.87 6.23
CA ILE A 18 -0.07 4.48 7.58
C ILE A 18 -1.39 5.17 7.93
N PHE A 19 -2.45 4.37 8.02
CA PHE A 19 -3.67 4.80 8.70
C PHE A 19 -3.46 4.71 10.21
N TYR A 20 -3.90 5.71 10.96
CA TYR A 20 -3.77 5.70 12.40
C TYR A 20 -4.97 6.31 13.11
N ARG A 21 -5.18 5.86 14.34
CA ARG A 21 -6.22 6.34 15.23
C ARG A 21 -5.81 7.69 15.82
N SER A 22 -6.42 8.78 15.37
CA SER A 22 -6.14 10.13 15.84
C SER A 22 -6.55 10.38 17.30
N ASP A 23 -7.44 9.56 17.83
CA ASP A 23 -7.82 9.56 19.24
C ASP A 23 -6.80 8.80 20.14
N LYS A 24 -5.83 8.11 19.57
CA LYS A 24 -4.79 7.34 20.25
C LYS A 24 -3.37 7.85 19.97
N ILE A 25 -3.15 8.37 18.80
CA ILE A 25 -1.84 8.79 18.30
C ILE A 25 -1.94 10.21 17.76
N HIS A 26 -1.22 11.15 18.36
CA HIS A 26 -1.23 12.54 17.92
C HIS A 26 -0.37 12.76 16.67
N ASN A 27 0.80 12.11 16.61
CA ASN A 27 1.71 12.19 15.48
C ASN A 27 2.36 10.82 15.23
N VAL A 28 2.38 10.40 13.98
CA VAL A 28 3.16 9.24 13.53
C VAL A 28 4.60 9.70 13.27
N PRO A 29 5.63 9.00 13.79
CA PRO A 29 7.02 9.34 13.52
C PRO A 29 7.37 9.29 12.02
N GLU A 30 8.31 10.16 11.60
CA GLU A 30 8.76 10.26 10.20
C GLU A 30 9.86 9.23 9.84
N THR A 31 10.22 8.34 10.77
CA THR A 31 11.22 7.28 10.56
C THR A 31 10.68 5.93 11.01
N TRP A 32 11.13 4.85 10.36
CA TRP A 32 10.76 3.50 10.77
C TRP A 32 11.21 3.18 12.18
N ASP A 33 12.43 3.58 12.57
CA ASP A 33 12.89 3.42 13.96
C ASP A 33 11.97 4.10 14.96
N GLY A 34 11.48 5.29 14.61
CA GLY A 34 10.51 6.02 15.41
C GLY A 34 9.17 5.27 15.54
N ILE A 35 8.67 4.69 14.45
CA ILE A 35 7.43 3.89 14.45
C ILE A 35 7.63 2.61 15.28
N ILE A 36 8.74 1.91 15.09
CA ILE A 36 9.08 0.72 15.86
C ILE A 36 9.15 1.05 17.35
N ASN A 37 9.85 2.13 17.71
CA ASN A 37 9.96 2.58 19.09
C ASN A 37 8.60 2.99 19.67
N LEU A 38 7.75 3.66 18.88
CA LEU A 38 6.38 3.99 19.27
C LEU A 38 5.58 2.72 19.58
N CYS A 39 5.65 1.71 18.72
CA CYS A 39 4.97 0.43 18.92
C CYS A 39 5.49 -0.32 20.16
N ARG A 40 6.81 -0.37 20.36
CA ARG A 40 7.40 -1.12 21.48
C ARG A 40 7.17 -0.45 22.84
N ASN A 41 7.15 0.88 22.90
CA ASN A 41 7.14 1.63 24.14
C ASN A 41 5.79 2.25 24.52
N SER A 42 4.77 2.19 23.63
CA SER A 42 3.45 2.75 23.92
C SER A 42 2.42 1.67 24.18
N ASP A 43 1.57 1.92 25.16
CA ASP A 43 0.34 1.18 25.35
C ASP A 43 -0.84 2.04 24.85
N PHE A 44 -1.43 1.62 23.73
CA PHE A 44 -2.61 2.30 23.17
C PHE A 44 -3.91 1.80 23.78
N GLY A 45 -3.87 0.81 24.67
CA GLY A 45 -5.06 0.09 25.17
C GLY A 45 -5.74 -0.72 24.05
N LEU A 46 -5.00 -1.12 23.02
CA LEU A 46 -5.48 -1.87 21.87
C LEU A 46 -4.57 -3.10 21.63
N PRO A 47 -5.17 -4.23 21.19
CA PRO A 47 -4.41 -5.46 21.00
C PRO A 47 -3.39 -5.39 19.85
N ILE A 48 -3.65 -4.58 18.82
CA ILE A 48 -2.75 -4.44 17.67
C ILE A 48 -2.20 -3.02 17.64
N LYS A 49 -0.88 -2.89 17.71
CA LYS A 49 -0.20 -1.60 17.64
C LYS A 49 -0.03 -1.14 16.20
N LEU A 50 0.49 -2.02 15.34
CA LEU A 50 0.62 -1.81 13.90
C LEU A 50 0.15 -3.06 13.15
N GLY A 51 -0.97 -2.96 12.46
CA GLY A 51 -1.43 -3.97 11.53
C GLY A 51 -0.64 -3.93 10.23
N LEU A 52 -0.08 -5.07 9.85
CA LEU A 52 0.54 -5.29 8.56
C LEU A 52 -0.30 -6.29 7.77
N THR A 53 -0.34 -6.18 6.44
CA THR A 53 -1.11 -7.13 5.64
C THR A 53 -0.50 -8.53 5.70
N THR A 54 -1.36 -9.54 5.85
CA THR A 54 -0.98 -10.95 5.85
C THR A 54 -1.86 -11.78 4.92
N SER A 55 -2.94 -11.18 4.41
CA SER A 55 -3.94 -11.85 3.57
C SER A 55 -3.59 -11.83 2.08
N ASP A 56 -2.76 -10.87 1.66
CA ASP A 56 -2.28 -10.75 0.27
C ASP A 56 -0.75 -10.81 0.26
N ILE A 57 -0.22 -11.87 -0.34
CA ILE A 57 1.23 -12.10 -0.42
C ILE A 57 1.93 -11.02 -1.25
N GLN A 58 1.29 -10.49 -2.28
CA GLN A 58 1.89 -9.43 -3.10
C GLN A 58 1.98 -8.13 -2.31
N ASP A 59 0.92 -7.74 -1.60
CA ASP A 59 0.97 -6.57 -0.71
C ASP A 59 2.02 -6.75 0.40
N MET A 60 2.11 -7.95 0.98
CA MET A 60 3.15 -8.28 1.97
C MET A 60 4.56 -8.12 1.39
N MET A 61 4.79 -8.63 0.18
CA MET A 61 6.07 -8.49 -0.53
C MET A 61 6.43 -7.01 -0.76
N TYR A 62 5.46 -6.19 -1.21
CA TYR A 62 5.67 -4.76 -1.39
C TYR A 62 6.02 -4.05 -0.09
N ASN A 63 5.31 -4.35 1.00
CA ASN A 63 5.61 -3.79 2.31
C ASN A 63 7.04 -4.15 2.77
N ILE A 64 7.47 -5.41 2.58
CA ILE A 64 8.83 -5.86 2.93
C ILE A 64 9.88 -5.07 2.13
N ILE A 65 9.68 -4.89 0.83
CA ILE A 65 10.60 -4.14 -0.01
C ILE A 65 10.65 -2.67 0.42
N GLU A 66 9.51 -2.03 0.68
CA GLU A 66 9.46 -0.63 1.11
C GLU A 66 10.16 -0.41 2.44
N ILE A 67 9.93 -1.27 3.43
CA ILE A 67 10.59 -1.19 4.73
C ILE A 67 12.11 -1.38 4.58
N LYS A 68 12.53 -2.40 3.81
CA LYS A 68 13.94 -2.67 3.53
C LYS A 68 14.65 -1.47 2.91
N GLU A 69 14.07 -0.89 1.86
CA GLU A 69 14.65 0.27 1.17
C GLU A 69 14.71 1.50 2.07
N ALA A 70 13.67 1.73 2.87
CA ALA A 70 13.60 2.88 3.76
C ALA A 70 14.61 2.82 4.91
N MET A 71 14.82 1.63 5.48
CA MET A 71 15.71 1.42 6.62
C MET A 71 17.15 1.14 6.19
N GLY A 72 17.39 0.76 4.93
CA GLY A 72 18.72 0.38 4.43
C GLY A 72 19.27 -0.89 5.09
N ILE A 73 18.38 -1.80 5.53
CA ILE A 73 18.72 -3.09 6.13
C ILE A 73 18.59 -4.23 5.12
N SER A 74 19.04 -5.43 5.48
CA SER A 74 18.88 -6.61 4.63
C SER A 74 17.43 -7.11 4.58
N TYR A 75 17.09 -7.91 3.55
CA TYR A 75 15.79 -8.60 3.50
C TYR A 75 15.59 -9.52 4.71
N ALA A 76 16.66 -10.21 5.18
CA ALA A 76 16.58 -11.08 6.34
C ALA A 76 16.17 -10.32 7.61
N GLU A 77 16.75 -9.14 7.85
CA GLU A 77 16.40 -8.27 8.98
C GLU A 77 14.98 -7.74 8.85
N THR A 78 14.59 -7.33 7.64
CA THR A 78 13.22 -6.84 7.36
C THR A 78 12.17 -7.93 7.58
N LEU A 79 12.44 -9.16 7.14
CA LEU A 79 11.56 -10.31 7.34
C LEU A 79 11.36 -10.61 8.84
N ASN A 80 12.45 -10.57 9.63
CA ASN A 80 12.35 -10.76 11.07
C ASN A 80 11.54 -9.66 11.75
N LEU A 81 11.76 -8.40 11.35
CA LEU A 81 11.00 -7.26 11.85
C LEU A 81 9.50 -7.38 11.48
N TYR A 82 9.20 -7.73 10.24
CA TYR A 82 7.83 -7.91 9.77
C TYR A 82 7.12 -9.02 10.56
N LYS A 83 7.83 -10.12 10.81
CA LYS A 83 7.34 -11.25 11.60
C LYS A 83 7.10 -10.88 13.07
N GLU A 84 7.99 -10.07 13.69
CA GLU A 84 7.80 -9.56 15.05
C GLU A 84 6.45 -8.87 15.21
N PHE A 85 6.09 -7.97 14.28
CA PHE A 85 4.82 -7.27 14.33
C PHE A 85 3.62 -8.21 14.12
N ILE A 86 3.73 -9.17 13.21
CA ILE A 86 2.65 -10.15 12.97
C ILE A 86 2.46 -11.04 14.21
N GLU A 87 3.54 -11.45 14.86
CA GLU A 87 3.48 -12.32 16.04
C GLU A 87 2.81 -11.68 17.25
N GLU A 88 2.79 -10.34 17.34
CA GLU A 88 2.04 -9.64 18.40
C GLU A 88 0.54 -9.94 18.39
N TYR A 89 -0.06 -10.28 17.23
CA TYR A 89 -1.51 -10.49 17.10
C TYR A 89 -1.94 -11.81 16.45
N LYS A 90 -1.01 -12.70 16.10
CA LYS A 90 -1.35 -14.00 15.46
C LYS A 90 -2.26 -14.88 16.32
N ASP A 91 -2.15 -14.78 17.65
CA ASP A 91 -2.91 -15.55 18.61
C ASP A 91 -4.22 -14.86 19.04
N ILE A 92 -4.51 -13.68 18.49
CA ILE A 92 -5.77 -13.01 18.73
C ILE A 92 -6.84 -13.69 17.87
N GLU A 93 -7.75 -14.38 18.53
CA GLU A 93 -8.84 -15.13 17.88
C GLU A 93 -9.60 -14.25 16.88
N ASN A 94 -9.72 -14.68 15.62
CA ASN A 94 -10.35 -13.98 14.50
C ASN A 94 -9.60 -12.79 13.84
N TYR A 95 -8.30 -12.56 14.09
CA TYR A 95 -7.54 -11.48 13.45
C TYR A 95 -6.64 -11.96 12.30
N THR A 96 -7.21 -12.67 11.33
CA THR A 96 -6.53 -12.98 10.06
C THR A 96 -6.54 -11.80 9.07
N ASP A 97 -7.38 -10.77 9.32
CA ASP A 97 -7.52 -9.58 8.49
C ASP A 97 -7.29 -8.31 9.31
N THR A 98 -6.09 -7.73 9.21
CA THR A 98 -5.71 -6.51 9.92
C THR A 98 -6.51 -5.28 9.48
N ILE A 99 -7.04 -5.27 8.25
CA ILE A 99 -7.95 -4.24 7.77
C ILE A 99 -9.27 -4.31 8.53
N ALA A 100 -9.80 -5.51 8.72
CA ALA A 100 -11.00 -5.71 9.53
C ALA A 100 -10.75 -5.32 10.99
N ALA A 101 -9.60 -5.72 11.56
CA ALA A 101 -9.20 -5.37 12.91
C ALA A 101 -9.11 -3.85 13.14
N PHE A 102 -8.51 -3.12 12.21
CA PHE A 102 -8.46 -1.65 12.26
C PHE A 102 -9.87 -1.05 12.17
N LYS A 103 -10.69 -1.55 11.26
CA LYS A 103 -12.06 -1.07 11.04
C LYS A 103 -12.96 -1.22 12.27
N ILE A 104 -12.79 -2.29 13.05
CA ILE A 104 -13.54 -2.49 14.32
C ILE A 104 -12.90 -1.80 15.53
N GLY A 105 -11.76 -1.13 15.34
CA GLY A 105 -11.10 -0.34 16.38
C GLY A 105 -10.10 -1.12 17.22
N SER A 106 -9.68 -2.31 16.82
CA SER A 106 -8.73 -3.16 17.55
C SER A 106 -7.27 -2.91 17.22
N ALA A 107 -6.98 -2.07 16.22
CA ALA A 107 -5.62 -1.68 15.86
C ALA A 107 -5.41 -0.17 16.00
N ALA A 108 -4.22 0.24 16.46
CA ALA A 108 -3.86 1.66 16.59
C ALA A 108 -3.37 2.25 15.28
N MET A 109 -2.62 1.47 14.50
CA MET A 109 -2.12 1.79 13.16
C MET A 109 -2.37 0.62 12.21
N LEU A 110 -2.43 0.95 10.91
CA LEU A 110 -2.53 -0.02 9.81
C LEU A 110 -1.68 0.49 8.65
N MET A 111 -0.72 -0.30 8.19
CA MET A 111 -0.04 -0.07 6.92
C MET A 111 -0.88 -0.70 5.79
N GLY A 112 -1.15 0.06 4.76
CA GLY A 112 -1.94 -0.42 3.63
C GLY A 112 -2.18 0.61 2.55
N ASN A 113 -2.84 0.20 1.49
CA ASN A 113 -3.11 1.02 0.31
C ASN A 113 -3.95 2.25 0.64
N SER A 114 -3.58 3.40 0.11
CA SER A 114 -4.30 4.66 0.33
C SER A 114 -5.78 4.60 -0.08
N SER A 115 -6.12 3.78 -1.08
CA SER A 115 -7.49 3.53 -1.52
C SER A 115 -8.39 2.85 -0.48
N LEU A 116 -7.82 2.28 0.59
CA LEU A 116 -8.59 1.74 1.72
C LEU A 116 -9.34 2.83 2.51
N TRP A 117 -9.01 4.10 2.32
CA TRP A 117 -9.63 5.23 3.03
C TRP A 117 -11.16 5.11 3.13
N LYS A 118 -11.83 4.92 2.00
CA LYS A 118 -13.30 4.81 1.98
C LYS A 118 -13.83 3.62 2.77
N LYS A 119 -13.14 2.48 2.69
CA LYS A 119 -13.51 1.28 3.44
C LYS A 119 -13.35 1.49 4.94
N LEU A 120 -12.27 2.17 5.34
CA LEU A 120 -11.93 2.41 6.72
C LEU A 120 -12.75 3.56 7.35
N ASN A 121 -13.06 4.59 6.57
CA ASN A 121 -13.84 5.75 7.04
C ASN A 121 -15.34 5.68 6.66
N GLY A 122 -15.81 4.52 6.21
CA GLY A 122 -17.23 4.30 5.84
C GLY A 122 -18.15 4.12 7.03
N ASP A 123 -19.48 4.16 6.76
CA ASP A 123 -20.53 4.13 7.80
C ASP A 123 -20.52 2.88 8.70
N THR A 124 -19.97 1.76 8.21
CA THR A 124 -19.86 0.52 8.97
C THR A 124 -18.56 0.41 9.78
N SER A 125 -17.76 1.46 9.84
CA SER A 125 -16.48 1.48 10.54
C SER A 125 -16.65 2.07 11.95
N ALA A 126 -16.22 1.33 12.96
CA ALA A 126 -16.22 1.80 14.34
C ALA A 126 -15.22 2.95 14.60
N VAL A 127 -14.27 3.13 13.69
CA VAL A 127 -13.23 4.16 13.79
C VAL A 127 -13.49 5.38 12.89
N LYS A 128 -14.66 5.41 12.22
CA LYS A 128 -15.06 6.53 11.37
C LYS A 128 -14.89 7.88 12.09
N GLY A 129 -14.27 8.84 11.41
CA GLY A 129 -14.02 10.19 11.95
C GLY A 129 -12.80 10.29 12.89
N ASN A 130 -12.24 9.17 13.34
CA ASN A 130 -11.04 9.09 14.17
C ASN A 130 -9.84 8.50 13.42
N ILE A 131 -9.82 8.60 12.09
CA ILE A 131 -8.75 8.11 11.26
C ILE A 131 -8.01 9.27 10.62
N MET A 132 -6.69 9.20 10.65
CA MET A 132 -5.82 10.05 9.86
C MET A 132 -4.84 9.19 9.07
N VAL A 133 -4.19 9.81 8.10
CA VAL A 133 -3.23 9.16 7.20
C VAL A 133 -1.89 9.88 7.29
N ALA A 134 -0.84 9.10 7.46
CA ALA A 134 0.54 9.54 7.33
C ALA A 134 1.21 8.83 6.15
N SER A 135 2.09 9.54 5.44
CA SER A 135 2.98 8.91 4.47
C SER A 135 3.90 7.93 5.15
N LEU A 136 4.33 6.89 4.43
CA LEU A 136 5.40 6.04 4.92
C LEU A 136 6.68 6.86 5.12
N PRO A 137 7.54 6.50 6.07
CA PRO A 137 8.80 7.20 6.32
C PRO A 137 9.87 6.85 5.26
N ASN A 138 9.49 6.94 4.01
CA ASN A 138 10.34 6.61 2.86
C ASN A 138 10.64 7.88 2.06
N LYS A 139 11.89 8.05 1.64
CA LYS A 139 12.26 9.15 0.73
C LYS A 139 11.69 8.94 -0.66
N ASN A 140 11.58 7.69 -1.11
CA ASN A 140 11.07 7.29 -2.41
C ASN A 140 9.96 6.26 -2.18
N GLN A 141 8.73 6.72 -2.13
CA GLN A 141 7.57 5.85 -1.96
C GLN A 141 7.22 5.17 -3.28
N PHE A 142 6.86 3.90 -3.23
CA PHE A 142 6.37 3.19 -4.41
C PHE A 142 4.94 3.58 -4.73
N VAL A 143 4.66 3.77 -6.01
CA VAL A 143 3.31 4.04 -6.51
C VAL A 143 2.92 2.93 -7.48
N ARG A 144 1.81 2.30 -7.17
CA ARG A 144 1.14 1.35 -8.07
C ARG A 144 0.22 2.10 -9.01
N SER A 145 0.31 1.82 -10.31
CA SER A 145 -0.56 2.42 -11.31
C SER A 145 -1.53 1.37 -11.84
N TYR A 146 -2.80 1.68 -11.78
CA TYR A 146 -3.84 0.91 -12.47
C TYR A 146 -3.97 1.42 -13.89
N ALA A 147 -3.91 0.52 -14.86
CA ALA A 147 -3.95 0.89 -16.27
C ALA A 147 -4.91 0.02 -17.05
N LEU A 148 -5.50 0.58 -18.08
CA LEU A 148 -6.34 -0.12 -19.04
C LEU A 148 -5.57 -0.33 -20.33
N ALA A 149 -5.67 -1.53 -20.90
CA ALA A 149 -5.12 -1.89 -22.20
C ALA A 149 -6.21 -2.38 -23.13
N ILE A 150 -6.01 -2.18 -24.43
CA ILE A 150 -6.93 -2.68 -25.46
C ILE A 150 -6.40 -4.03 -25.93
N ASN A 151 -7.26 -5.04 -25.90
CA ASN A 151 -6.92 -6.34 -26.46
C ASN A 151 -6.70 -6.21 -27.97
N SER A 152 -5.55 -6.67 -28.47
CA SER A 152 -5.17 -6.60 -29.90
C SER A 152 -6.19 -7.30 -30.81
N ASN A 153 -6.91 -8.31 -30.31
CA ASN A 153 -7.96 -9.03 -31.04
C ASN A 153 -9.34 -8.37 -30.96
N SER A 154 -9.45 -7.21 -30.32
CA SER A 154 -10.73 -6.50 -30.22
C SER A 154 -11.21 -6.05 -31.60
N LYS A 155 -12.47 -6.34 -31.92
CA LYS A 155 -13.12 -5.86 -33.14
C LYS A 155 -13.64 -4.41 -33.03
N ASN A 156 -13.55 -3.83 -31.80
CA ASN A 156 -14.07 -2.50 -31.47
C ASN A 156 -12.97 -1.56 -30.97
N GLN A 157 -11.78 -1.61 -31.56
CA GLN A 157 -10.59 -0.87 -31.09
C GLN A 157 -10.84 0.65 -31.03
N GLU A 158 -11.49 1.23 -32.04
CA GLU A 158 -11.80 2.67 -32.04
C GLU A 158 -12.73 3.08 -30.88
N ALA A 159 -13.75 2.26 -30.59
CA ALA A 159 -14.64 2.52 -29.44
C ALA A 159 -13.88 2.38 -28.11
N ALA A 160 -12.98 1.42 -28.01
CA ALA A 160 -12.13 1.24 -26.85
C ALA A 160 -11.15 2.41 -26.64
N ILE A 161 -10.57 2.95 -27.72
CA ILE A 161 -9.72 4.16 -27.65
C ILE A 161 -10.55 5.35 -27.13
N ARG A 162 -11.73 5.60 -27.69
CA ARG A 162 -12.62 6.69 -27.22
C ARG A 162 -13.00 6.52 -25.74
N PHE A 163 -13.20 5.29 -25.29
CA PHE A 163 -13.46 5.02 -23.88
C PHE A 163 -12.23 5.34 -23.00
N LEU A 164 -11.01 4.98 -23.42
CA LEU A 164 -9.80 5.33 -22.69
C LEU A 164 -9.60 6.84 -22.61
N ASP A 165 -9.80 7.56 -23.70
CA ASP A 165 -9.72 9.03 -23.72
C ASP A 165 -10.76 9.66 -22.78
N PHE A 166 -11.99 9.12 -22.77
CA PHE A 166 -13.04 9.55 -21.85
C PHE A 166 -12.61 9.32 -20.39
N MET A 167 -12.09 8.13 -20.05
CA MET A 167 -11.64 7.80 -18.70
C MET A 167 -10.48 8.66 -18.19
N ASN A 168 -9.64 9.16 -19.09
CA ASN A 168 -8.54 10.07 -18.78
C ASN A 168 -8.94 11.56 -18.79
N GLY A 169 -10.18 11.88 -19.11
CA GLY A 169 -10.71 13.23 -19.00
C GLY A 169 -10.72 13.72 -17.54
N LYS A 170 -10.43 15.02 -17.33
CA LYS A 170 -10.32 15.63 -15.99
C LYS A 170 -11.53 15.35 -15.10
N GLU A 171 -12.74 15.43 -15.66
CA GLU A 171 -13.97 15.16 -14.92
C GLU A 171 -14.10 13.68 -14.51
N GLN A 172 -13.73 12.75 -15.38
CA GLN A 172 -13.79 11.32 -15.06
C GLN A 172 -12.72 10.95 -14.02
N GLN A 173 -11.53 11.52 -14.12
CA GLN A 173 -10.47 11.35 -13.12
C GLN A 173 -10.89 11.90 -11.75
N ARG A 174 -11.59 13.05 -11.71
CA ARG A 174 -12.16 13.60 -10.48
C ARG A 174 -13.18 12.64 -9.85
N ARG A 175 -14.14 12.14 -10.66
CA ARG A 175 -15.16 11.17 -10.21
C ARG A 175 -14.53 9.88 -9.73
N LEU A 176 -13.61 9.31 -10.50
CA LEU A 176 -12.94 8.07 -10.15
C LEU A 176 -12.22 8.20 -8.80
N SER A 177 -11.40 9.23 -8.64
CA SER A 177 -10.69 9.48 -7.38
C SER A 177 -11.67 9.67 -6.22
N ARG A 178 -12.68 10.53 -6.36
CA ARG A 178 -13.71 10.74 -5.35
C ARG A 178 -14.40 9.44 -4.93
N ASP A 179 -14.73 8.58 -5.90
CA ASP A 179 -15.57 7.41 -5.67
C ASP A 179 -14.81 6.16 -5.26
N THR A 180 -13.50 6.07 -5.57
CA THR A 180 -12.67 4.90 -5.28
C THR A 180 -11.54 5.14 -4.27
N SER A 181 -11.26 6.40 -3.93
CA SER A 181 -10.07 6.84 -3.18
C SER A 181 -8.73 6.58 -3.90
N LEU A 182 -8.74 6.21 -5.17
CA LEU A 182 -7.52 6.17 -5.97
C LEU A 182 -6.97 7.59 -6.18
N ILE A 183 -5.66 7.69 -6.19
CA ILE A 183 -4.95 8.93 -6.49
C ILE A 183 -5.13 9.21 -7.99
N PRO A 184 -5.57 10.43 -8.38
CA PRO A 184 -5.75 10.75 -9.78
C PRO A 184 -4.42 10.81 -10.53
N ILE A 185 -4.40 10.43 -11.79
CA ILE A 185 -3.19 10.53 -12.64
C ILE A 185 -2.90 11.97 -13.07
N ILE A 186 -3.87 12.88 -12.95
CA ILE A 186 -3.75 14.29 -13.30
C ILE A 186 -3.33 15.07 -12.06
N ARG A 187 -2.10 15.60 -12.05
CA ARG A 187 -1.51 16.31 -10.89
C ARG A 187 -2.32 17.51 -10.43
N GLU A 188 -2.96 18.21 -11.35
CA GLU A 188 -3.81 19.39 -11.05
C GLU A 188 -5.00 19.04 -10.15
N LEU A 189 -5.41 17.76 -10.12
CA LEU A 189 -6.51 17.29 -9.30
C LEU A 189 -6.12 16.99 -7.84
N TYR A 190 -4.84 17.08 -7.49
CA TYR A 190 -4.39 16.84 -6.10
C TYR A 190 -4.83 17.95 -5.14
N ASP A 191 -5.20 19.12 -5.67
CA ASP A 191 -5.74 20.24 -4.89
C ASP A 191 -7.23 20.49 -5.21
N ASP A 192 -7.91 19.55 -5.88
CA ASP A 192 -9.32 19.66 -6.22
C ASP A 192 -10.19 19.46 -4.97
N GLU A 193 -11.03 20.45 -4.66
CA GLU A 193 -11.86 20.46 -3.45
C GLU A 193 -12.78 19.25 -3.35
N MET A 194 -13.40 18.82 -4.45
CA MET A 194 -14.30 17.65 -4.43
C MET A 194 -13.56 16.35 -4.11
N ILE A 195 -12.29 16.24 -4.50
CA ILE A 195 -11.44 15.11 -4.14
C ILE A 195 -11.02 15.21 -2.70
N LEU A 196 -10.56 16.37 -2.24
CA LEU A 196 -10.08 16.57 -0.88
C LEU A 196 -11.17 16.42 0.17
N ASP A 197 -12.40 16.81 -0.13
CA ASP A 197 -13.56 16.60 0.75
C ASP A 197 -13.86 15.10 0.94
N ALA A 198 -13.76 14.31 -0.13
CA ALA A 198 -14.01 12.88 -0.07
C ALA A 198 -12.78 12.07 0.41
N ASN A 199 -11.58 12.54 0.07
CA ASN A 199 -10.30 11.87 0.25
C ASN A 199 -9.23 12.83 0.79
N PRO A 200 -9.36 13.33 2.03
CA PRO A 200 -8.46 14.35 2.60
C PRO A 200 -7.00 13.87 2.68
N HIS A 201 -6.77 12.57 2.71
CA HIS A 201 -5.45 11.97 2.71
C HIS A 201 -4.64 12.28 1.45
N VAL A 202 -5.28 12.53 0.31
CA VAL A 202 -4.58 12.87 -0.97
C VAL A 202 -3.68 14.09 -0.79
N LYS A 203 -4.09 15.08 0.00
CA LYS A 203 -3.26 16.25 0.32
C LYS A 203 -2.00 15.87 1.10
N GLY A 204 -2.13 14.97 2.07
CA GLY A 204 -1.01 14.53 2.93
C GLY A 204 0.04 13.71 2.18
N ILE A 205 -0.36 12.95 1.16
CA ILE A 205 0.54 12.10 0.38
C ILE A 205 1.02 12.73 -0.94
N LYS A 206 0.52 13.93 -1.27
CA LYS A 206 0.84 14.64 -2.54
C LYS A 206 2.34 14.70 -2.82
N GLN A 207 3.13 15.12 -1.84
CA GLN A 207 4.58 15.27 -2.01
C GLN A 207 5.27 13.91 -2.18
N SER A 208 4.86 12.91 -1.41
CA SER A 208 5.38 11.54 -1.52
C SER A 208 5.12 10.95 -2.89
N VAL A 209 3.90 11.11 -3.42
CA VAL A 209 3.52 10.63 -4.76
C VAL A 209 4.28 11.39 -5.85
N GLN A 210 4.50 12.70 -5.70
CA GLN A 210 5.26 13.49 -6.68
C GLN A 210 6.75 13.12 -6.73
N ASN A 211 7.31 12.68 -5.62
CA ASN A 211 8.70 12.25 -5.49
C ASN A 211 8.88 10.73 -5.64
N SER A 212 7.79 10.00 -5.87
CA SER A 212 7.82 8.54 -5.94
C SER A 212 8.52 8.02 -7.18
N SER A 213 9.16 6.86 -7.03
CA SER A 213 9.56 6.01 -8.15
C SER A 213 8.43 5.05 -8.50
N SER A 214 8.20 4.80 -9.79
CA SER A 214 7.29 3.73 -10.17
C SER A 214 7.98 2.38 -9.97
N PHE A 215 7.21 1.38 -9.53
CA PHE A 215 7.67 -0.02 -9.40
C PHE A 215 8.11 -0.65 -10.73
N ALA A 216 7.99 0.07 -11.85
CA ALA A 216 8.38 -0.39 -13.19
C ALA A 216 9.88 -0.72 -13.33
N THR A 217 10.71 -0.36 -12.35
CA THR A 217 12.11 -0.78 -12.29
C THR A 217 12.29 -2.18 -11.69
N VAL A 218 11.27 -2.73 -11.02
CA VAL A 218 11.31 -4.10 -10.50
C VAL A 218 10.40 -4.95 -11.38
N SER A 219 10.92 -5.37 -12.54
CA SER A 219 10.21 -6.30 -13.40
C SER A 219 10.32 -7.71 -12.84
N ILE A 220 9.47 -8.03 -11.87
CA ILE A 220 9.34 -9.41 -11.41
C ILE A 220 8.46 -10.14 -12.43
N ASN A 221 9.04 -11.07 -13.16
CA ASN A 221 8.25 -11.94 -14.02
C ASN A 221 7.36 -12.89 -13.17
N GLY A 222 6.30 -13.43 -13.77
CA GLY A 222 5.34 -14.24 -13.02
C GLY A 222 5.95 -15.51 -12.38
N GLU A 223 7.04 -16.05 -12.90
CA GLU A 223 7.74 -17.18 -12.30
C GLU A 223 8.52 -16.76 -11.04
N ASN A 224 9.20 -15.63 -11.10
CA ASN A 224 9.93 -15.08 -9.95
C ASN A 224 8.96 -14.64 -8.85
N LEU A 225 7.82 -14.04 -9.21
CA LEU A 225 6.78 -13.69 -8.25
C LEU A 225 6.31 -14.94 -7.50
N LYS A 226 6.01 -16.03 -8.19
CA LYS A 226 5.60 -17.27 -7.57
C LYS A 226 6.67 -17.86 -6.63
N LYS A 227 7.95 -17.79 -6.99
CA LYS A 227 9.06 -18.23 -6.12
C LYS A 227 9.14 -17.40 -4.84
N LEU A 228 8.94 -16.07 -4.93
CA LEU A 228 8.88 -15.19 -3.76
C LEU A 228 7.69 -15.50 -2.87
N GLU A 229 6.51 -15.72 -3.45
CA GLU A 229 5.30 -16.12 -2.73
C GLU A 229 5.52 -17.42 -1.95
N GLU A 230 6.05 -18.46 -2.60
CA GLU A 230 6.37 -19.75 -1.96
C GLU A 230 7.39 -19.61 -0.83
N ALA A 231 8.42 -18.77 -1.03
CA ALA A 231 9.44 -18.51 0.00
C ALA A 231 8.85 -17.78 1.22
N LEU A 232 7.99 -16.78 1.01
CA LEU A 232 7.30 -16.08 2.09
C LEU A 232 6.38 -17.00 2.87
N ILE A 233 5.57 -17.83 2.19
CA ILE A 233 4.69 -18.79 2.83
C ILE A 233 5.50 -19.72 3.75
N LYS A 234 6.60 -20.30 3.26
CA LYS A 234 7.48 -21.16 4.07
C LYS A 234 8.07 -20.43 5.27
N PHE A 235 8.53 -19.20 5.08
CA PHE A 235 9.09 -18.40 6.16
C PHE A 235 8.07 -18.11 7.27
N PHE A 236 6.86 -17.70 6.92
CA PHE A 236 5.83 -17.40 7.91
C PHE A 236 5.25 -18.66 8.58
N ASN A 237 5.33 -19.81 7.91
CA ASN A 237 5.02 -21.13 8.50
C ASN A 237 6.15 -21.71 9.36
N ASN A 238 7.29 -21.03 9.53
CA ASN A 238 8.50 -21.52 10.20
C ASN A 238 9.15 -22.75 9.52
N GLU A 239 8.93 -22.92 8.23
CA GLU A 239 9.53 -23.98 7.41
C GLU A 239 10.85 -23.52 6.77
N GLU A 240 11.13 -22.21 6.79
CA GLU A 240 12.30 -21.60 6.22
C GLU A 240 12.85 -20.47 7.11
N THR A 241 14.14 -20.15 6.97
CA THR A 241 14.82 -19.08 7.73
C THR A 241 14.72 -17.72 7.01
N SER A 242 14.81 -16.63 7.78
CA SER A 242 14.87 -15.28 7.21
C SER A 242 16.09 -15.08 6.29
N MET A 243 17.21 -15.74 6.59
CA MET A 243 18.43 -15.68 5.77
C MET A 243 18.24 -16.30 4.40
N ASN A 244 17.66 -17.51 4.32
CA ASN A 244 17.41 -18.18 3.04
C ASN A 244 16.32 -17.46 2.23
N THR A 245 15.24 -17.07 2.87
CA THR A 245 14.17 -16.30 2.23
C THR A 245 14.69 -14.94 1.74
N GLY A 246 15.47 -14.23 2.56
CA GLY A 246 16.10 -12.95 2.20
C GLY A 246 17.01 -13.07 0.99
N LYS A 247 17.80 -14.15 0.90
CA LYS A 247 18.63 -14.43 -0.27
C LYS A 247 17.81 -14.64 -1.55
N ILE A 248 16.66 -15.31 -1.45
CA ILE A 248 15.75 -15.47 -2.60
C ILE A 248 15.27 -14.09 -3.09
N PHE A 249 14.93 -13.17 -2.16
CA PHE A 249 14.59 -11.80 -2.53
C PHE A 249 15.75 -11.10 -3.24
N GLU A 250 16.98 -11.18 -2.70
CA GLU A 250 18.16 -10.58 -3.31
C GLU A 250 18.43 -11.09 -4.72
N ASP A 251 18.32 -12.41 -4.93
CA ASP A 251 18.59 -13.06 -6.22
C ASP A 251 17.52 -12.74 -7.29
N LEU A 252 16.27 -12.52 -6.89
CA LEU A 252 15.14 -12.32 -7.81
C LEU A 252 14.78 -10.85 -8.05
N MET A 253 15.31 -9.95 -7.22
CA MET A 253 15.06 -8.51 -7.30
C MET A 253 16.19 -7.71 -7.96
N GLN A 254 17.21 -8.41 -8.47
CA GLN A 254 18.32 -7.82 -9.26
C GLN A 254 17.86 -7.54 -10.73
#